data_412589a6b8b119b704b43a7c5674dfac
#
_entry.id   412589a6b8b119b704b43a7c5674dfac
#
_cell.length_a   1.000
_cell.length_b   1.000
_cell.length_c   1.000
_cell.angle_alpha   90.00
_cell.angle_beta   90.00
_cell.angle_gamma   90.00
#
_symmetry.space_group_name_H-M   'P 1'
#
loop_
_entity.id
_entity.type
_entity.pdbx_description
1 polymer ?
#
loop_
_entity_poly.entity_id
_entity_poly.type
_entity_poly.pdbx_seq_one_letter_code
_entity_poly.pdbx_strand_id
1 'polypeptide(L)'
;MAGSKEIRNKIKSVQSTRKITKAMEMVAASKMKKAQDRMRAARPYVGRLVAIVRHLAQANTEYRHPFLLKRPQVKAVGLIVVTSDKGLCGGLNTNALRLALGKMKAWQAQGIACLLYTSDAADE
;
A
#
# COMPACT_ATOMS: atom_id res chain seq x y z
N MET A 1 -16.70 31.37 -39.55
CA MET A 1 -17.06 31.84 -38.19
C MET A 1 -17.38 30.72 -37.20
N ALA A 2 -17.69 29.49 -37.60
CA ALA A 2 -17.92 28.34 -36.71
C ALA A 2 -16.68 27.96 -35.85
N GLY A 3 -15.48 27.98 -36.42
CA GLY A 3 -14.26 27.59 -35.71
C GLY A 3 -13.86 28.49 -34.53
N SER A 4 -14.17 29.78 -34.56
CA SER A 4 -13.84 30.69 -33.43
C SER A 4 -14.68 30.39 -32.19
N LYS A 5 -15.94 30.03 -32.34
CA LYS A 5 -16.84 29.66 -31.22
C LYS A 5 -16.42 28.33 -30.61
N GLU A 6 -16.03 27.38 -31.44
CA GLU A 6 -15.55 26.07 -31.03
C GLU A 6 -14.23 26.17 -30.21
N ILE A 7 -13.30 26.99 -30.70
CA ILE A 7 -12.02 27.24 -29.97
C ILE A 7 -12.28 27.87 -28.61
N ARG A 8 -13.18 28.88 -28.54
CA ARG A 8 -13.55 29.49 -27.23
C ARG A 8 -14.16 28.49 -26.27
N ASN A 9 -15.01 27.59 -26.75
CA ASN A 9 -15.60 26.55 -25.94
C ASN A 9 -14.54 25.56 -25.42
N LYS A 10 -13.59 25.16 -26.26
CA LYS A 10 -12.45 24.32 -25.86
C LYS A 10 -11.60 25.00 -24.78
N ILE A 11 -11.26 26.29 -24.98
CA ILE A 11 -10.50 27.05 -23.98
C ILE A 11 -11.24 27.09 -22.65
N LYS A 12 -12.55 27.37 -22.66
CA LYS A 12 -13.37 27.39 -21.42
C LYS A 12 -13.42 26.04 -20.74
N SER A 13 -13.54 24.94 -21.49
CA SER A 13 -13.51 23.57 -20.98
C SER A 13 -12.18 23.24 -20.33
N VAL A 14 -11.05 23.55 -20.99
CA VAL A 14 -9.71 23.33 -20.45
C VAL A 14 -9.47 24.13 -19.17
N GLN A 15 -9.91 25.41 -19.16
CA GLN A 15 -9.82 26.25 -17.96
C GLN A 15 -10.63 25.69 -16.79
N SER A 16 -11.83 25.16 -17.06
CA SER A 16 -12.65 24.48 -16.04
C SER A 16 -11.96 23.23 -15.50
N THR A 17 -11.47 22.37 -16.38
CA THR A 17 -10.71 21.17 -16.01
C THR A 17 -9.48 21.52 -15.18
N ARG A 18 -8.74 22.57 -15.55
CA ARG A 18 -7.59 23.06 -14.76
C ARG A 18 -7.99 23.45 -13.35
N LYS A 19 -9.10 24.15 -13.17
CA LYS A 19 -9.59 24.55 -11.83
C LYS A 19 -9.94 23.33 -10.99
N ILE A 20 -10.63 22.34 -11.57
CA ILE A 20 -11.00 21.10 -10.90
C ILE A 20 -9.74 20.33 -10.49
N THR A 21 -8.79 20.15 -11.41
CA THR A 21 -7.54 19.42 -11.14
C THR A 21 -6.74 20.08 -10.00
N LYS A 22 -6.68 21.44 -10.00
CA LYS A 22 -6.02 22.20 -8.93
C LYS A 22 -6.69 21.99 -7.57
N ALA A 23 -8.03 21.98 -7.54
CA ALA A 23 -8.78 21.71 -6.31
C ALA A 23 -8.52 20.29 -5.81
N MET A 24 -8.50 19.28 -6.70
CA MET A 24 -8.18 17.89 -6.37
C MET A 24 -6.76 17.75 -5.83
N GLU A 25 -5.78 18.45 -6.41
CA GLU A 25 -4.39 18.49 -5.92
C GLU A 25 -4.33 18.99 -4.47
N MET A 26 -5.04 20.05 -4.14
CA MET A 26 -5.07 20.62 -2.78
C MET A 26 -5.69 19.64 -1.77
N VAL A 27 -6.79 18.96 -2.15
CA VAL A 27 -7.43 17.95 -1.30
C VAL A 27 -6.50 16.75 -1.10
N ALA A 28 -5.86 16.27 -2.17
CA ALA A 28 -4.91 15.16 -2.10
C ALA A 28 -3.71 15.50 -1.20
N ALA A 29 -3.14 16.69 -1.34
CA ALA A 29 -2.05 17.17 -0.50
C ALA A 29 -2.42 17.21 0.99
N SER A 30 -3.64 17.66 1.31
CA SER A 30 -4.15 17.66 2.69
C SER A 30 -4.30 16.25 3.26
N LYS A 31 -4.85 15.32 2.48
CA LYS A 31 -4.99 13.90 2.87
C LYS A 31 -3.62 13.24 3.08
N MET A 32 -2.68 13.50 2.17
CA MET A 32 -1.31 12.99 2.28
C MET A 32 -0.62 13.49 3.55
N LYS A 33 -0.76 14.77 3.89
CA LYS A 33 -0.22 15.33 5.13
C LYS A 33 -0.78 14.63 6.35
N LYS A 34 -2.11 14.44 6.42
CA LYS A 34 -2.75 13.72 7.53
C LYS A 34 -2.24 12.28 7.68
N ALA A 35 -2.07 11.55 6.56
CA ALA A 35 -1.52 10.20 6.57
C ALA A 35 -0.07 10.18 7.07
N GLN A 36 0.76 11.13 6.62
CA GLN A 36 2.14 11.27 7.09
C GLN A 36 2.22 11.58 8.60
N ASP A 37 1.36 12.45 9.10
CA ASP A 37 1.33 12.81 10.51
C ASP A 37 0.92 11.61 11.39
N ARG A 38 -0.09 10.83 10.96
CA ARG A 38 -0.46 9.55 11.62
C ARG A 38 0.70 8.56 11.62
N MET A 39 1.37 8.38 10.48
CA MET A 39 2.54 7.49 10.39
C MET A 39 3.66 7.94 11.33
N ARG A 40 3.96 9.24 11.39
CA ARG A 40 4.98 9.78 12.28
C ARG A 40 4.63 9.57 13.76
N ALA A 41 3.37 9.74 14.13
CA ALA A 41 2.91 9.47 15.49
C ALA A 41 3.00 8.00 15.88
N ALA A 42 2.73 7.07 14.96
CA ALA A 42 2.80 5.62 15.21
C ALA A 42 4.25 5.08 15.23
N ARG A 43 5.18 5.73 14.52
CA ARG A 43 6.56 5.24 14.33
C ARG A 43 7.32 4.93 15.62
N PRO A 44 7.32 5.78 16.67
CA PRO A 44 8.03 5.49 17.91
C PRO A 44 7.47 4.26 18.62
N TYR A 45 6.15 4.06 18.58
CA TYR A 45 5.51 2.87 19.15
C TYR A 45 5.97 1.58 18.43
N VAL A 46 5.93 1.58 17.10
CA VAL A 46 6.40 0.43 16.31
C VAL A 46 7.87 0.14 16.56
N GLY A 47 8.71 1.17 16.66
CA GLY A 47 10.13 1.00 17.00
C GLY A 47 10.35 0.31 18.36
N ARG A 48 9.56 0.67 19.36
CA ARG A 48 9.61 0.03 20.69
C ARG A 48 9.13 -1.41 20.65
N LEU A 49 8.03 -1.69 19.93
CA LEU A 49 7.54 -3.06 19.74
C LEU A 49 8.59 -3.96 19.07
N VAL A 50 9.21 -3.51 18.01
CA VAL A 50 10.27 -4.27 17.31
C VAL A 50 11.45 -4.54 18.24
N ALA A 51 11.85 -3.58 19.07
CA ALA A 51 12.92 -3.78 20.06
C ALA A 51 12.53 -4.85 21.09
N ILE A 52 11.31 -4.80 21.63
CA ILE A 52 10.80 -5.80 22.59
C ILE A 52 10.80 -7.20 21.95
N VAL A 53 10.27 -7.34 20.72
CA VAL A 53 10.24 -8.63 20.03
C VAL A 53 11.65 -9.18 19.79
N ARG A 54 12.60 -8.32 19.43
CA ARG A 54 14.02 -8.73 19.28
C ARG A 54 14.60 -9.24 20.58
N HIS A 55 14.37 -8.54 21.68
CA HIS A 55 14.84 -8.97 23.01
C HIS A 55 14.22 -10.30 23.40
N LEU A 56 12.91 -10.48 23.19
CA LEU A 56 12.23 -11.76 23.45
C LEU A 56 12.76 -12.90 22.59
N ALA A 57 13.08 -12.63 21.32
CA ALA A 57 13.64 -13.64 20.41
C ALA A 57 15.05 -14.07 20.80
N GLN A 58 15.82 -13.20 21.47
CA GLN A 58 17.19 -13.46 21.93
C GLN A 58 17.23 -13.98 23.38
N ALA A 59 16.17 -13.75 24.16
CA ALA A 59 16.09 -14.21 25.52
C ALA A 59 16.04 -15.75 25.57
N ASN A 60 16.90 -16.36 26.40
CA ASN A 60 16.89 -17.79 26.68
C ASN A 60 15.77 -18.11 27.68
N THR A 61 14.52 -18.03 27.22
CA THR A 61 13.36 -18.40 28.02
C THR A 61 13.04 -19.89 27.81
N GLU A 62 12.65 -20.58 28.87
CA GLU A 62 12.17 -21.99 28.79
C GLU A 62 11.00 -22.12 27.84
N TYR A 63 10.14 -21.08 27.75
CA TYR A 63 9.03 -21.00 26.83
C TYR A 63 9.38 -20.15 25.60
N ARG A 64 9.40 -20.78 24.42
CA ARG A 64 9.52 -20.09 23.14
C ARG A 64 8.17 -20.06 22.44
N HIS A 65 7.66 -18.84 22.20
CA HIS A 65 6.40 -18.68 21.50
C HIS A 65 6.47 -19.26 20.07
N PRO A 66 5.46 -20.01 19.61
CA PRO A 66 5.46 -20.67 18.28
C PRO A 66 5.78 -19.76 17.10
N PHE A 67 5.44 -18.46 17.19
CA PHE A 67 5.75 -17.47 16.16
C PHE A 67 7.24 -17.06 16.09
N LEU A 68 8.01 -17.33 17.15
CA LEU A 68 9.45 -17.04 17.19
C LEU A 68 10.31 -18.25 16.79
N LEU A 69 9.70 -19.41 16.62
CA LEU A 69 10.39 -20.63 16.20
C LEU A 69 10.61 -20.63 14.70
N LYS A 70 11.86 -20.85 14.26
CA LYS A 70 12.16 -21.14 12.87
C LYS A 70 11.57 -22.51 12.50
N ARG A 71 10.70 -22.52 11.51
CA ARG A 71 10.17 -23.77 10.97
C ARG A 71 11.20 -24.42 10.06
N PRO A 72 11.48 -25.72 10.20
CA PRO A 72 12.45 -26.41 9.34
C PRO A 72 11.97 -26.47 7.89
N GLN A 73 10.66 -26.55 7.67
CA GLN A 73 10.05 -26.55 6.35
C GLN A 73 8.87 -25.60 6.29
N VAL A 74 8.88 -24.69 5.33
CA VAL A 74 7.77 -23.77 5.07
C VAL A 74 6.80 -24.45 4.10
N LYS A 75 5.60 -24.84 4.57
CA LYS A 75 4.56 -25.49 3.77
C LYS A 75 3.56 -24.50 3.17
N ALA A 76 3.33 -23.39 3.84
CA ALA A 76 2.39 -22.36 3.41
C ALA A 76 2.92 -20.97 3.74
N VAL A 77 2.62 -20.01 2.88
CA VAL A 77 2.97 -18.58 3.04
C VAL A 77 1.69 -17.75 2.91
N GLY A 78 1.50 -16.82 3.84
CA GLY A 78 0.47 -15.79 3.73
C GLY A 78 1.02 -14.55 3.03
N LEU A 79 0.34 -14.10 1.98
CA LEU A 79 0.65 -12.86 1.26
C LEU A 79 -0.46 -11.86 1.49
N ILE A 80 -0.12 -10.72 2.11
CA ILE A 80 -1.05 -9.61 2.31
C ILE A 80 -0.70 -8.54 1.29
N VAL A 81 -1.65 -8.21 0.42
CA VAL A 81 -1.51 -7.16 -0.60
C VAL A 81 -2.39 -5.98 -0.21
N VAL A 82 -1.76 -4.82 0.01
CA VAL A 82 -2.44 -3.57 0.33
C VAL A 82 -2.38 -2.65 -0.89
N THR A 83 -3.54 -2.25 -1.37
CA THR A 83 -3.69 -1.37 -2.55
C THR A 83 -4.61 -0.21 -2.21
N SER A 84 -4.70 0.79 -3.10
CA SER A 84 -5.68 1.85 -2.99
C SER A 84 -6.98 1.46 -3.70
N ASP A 85 -8.13 1.86 -3.16
CA ASP A 85 -9.47 1.65 -3.75
C ASP A 85 -9.66 2.40 -5.05
N LYS A 86 -9.19 3.64 -5.08
CA LYS A 86 -9.40 4.55 -6.19
C LYS A 86 -8.18 4.58 -7.09
N GLY A 87 -8.41 4.75 -8.38
CA GLY A 87 -7.37 5.05 -9.34
C GLY A 87 -6.63 6.36 -9.02
N LEU A 88 -6.02 6.96 -10.02
CA LEU A 88 -5.19 8.18 -9.92
C LEU A 88 -3.90 8.01 -9.10
N CYS A 89 -3.49 6.77 -8.85
CA CYS A 89 -2.26 6.41 -8.17
C CYS A 89 -1.12 6.01 -9.13
N GLY A 90 -1.26 6.32 -10.43
CA GLY A 90 -0.33 5.88 -11.47
C GLY A 90 -0.26 4.35 -11.57
N GLY A 91 0.94 3.79 -11.64
CA GLY A 91 1.16 2.34 -11.72
C GLY A 91 1.21 1.61 -10.38
N LEU A 92 0.88 2.24 -9.24
CA LEU A 92 1.05 1.66 -7.91
C LEU A 92 0.36 0.30 -7.78
N ASN A 93 -0.95 0.25 -8.02
CA ASN A 93 -1.74 -0.98 -7.85
C ASN A 93 -1.29 -2.06 -8.85
N THR A 94 -1.09 -1.69 -10.11
CA THR A 94 -0.65 -2.63 -11.15
C THR A 94 0.73 -3.23 -10.82
N ASN A 95 1.66 -2.42 -10.34
CA ASN A 95 3.00 -2.89 -9.98
C ASN A 95 2.98 -3.75 -8.72
N ALA A 96 2.16 -3.39 -7.71
CA ALA A 96 1.98 -4.20 -6.51
C ALA A 96 1.41 -5.59 -6.85
N LEU A 97 0.35 -5.65 -7.66
CA LEU A 97 -0.25 -6.91 -8.11
C LEU A 97 0.71 -7.73 -8.97
N ARG A 98 1.46 -7.10 -9.87
CA ARG A 98 2.47 -7.79 -10.69
C ARG A 98 3.55 -8.44 -9.82
N LEU A 99 4.03 -7.71 -8.80
CA LEU A 99 5.01 -8.23 -7.85
C LEU A 99 4.44 -9.39 -7.03
N ALA A 100 3.20 -9.25 -6.55
CA ALA A 100 2.49 -10.28 -5.80
C ALA A 100 2.36 -11.57 -6.63
N LEU A 101 1.88 -11.48 -7.87
CA LEU A 101 1.76 -12.61 -8.79
C LEU A 101 3.12 -13.28 -9.08
N GLY A 102 4.18 -12.47 -9.26
CA GLY A 102 5.53 -13.01 -9.43
C GLY A 102 6.01 -13.83 -8.23
N LYS A 103 5.75 -13.35 -7.01
CA LYS A 103 6.07 -14.07 -5.77
C LYS A 103 5.24 -15.35 -5.62
N MET A 104 3.93 -15.28 -5.89
CA MET A 104 3.05 -16.45 -5.83
C MET A 104 3.51 -17.56 -6.76
N LYS A 105 3.83 -17.22 -8.02
CA LYS A 105 4.36 -18.19 -9.00
C LYS A 105 5.67 -18.82 -8.53
N ALA A 106 6.57 -18.04 -7.95
CA ALA A 106 7.84 -18.56 -7.44
C ALA A 106 7.65 -19.54 -6.27
N TRP A 107 6.72 -19.27 -5.36
CA TRP A 107 6.39 -20.19 -4.26
C TRP A 107 5.65 -21.44 -4.73
N GLN A 108 4.74 -21.28 -5.69
CA GLN A 108 4.04 -22.41 -6.30
C GLN A 108 5.02 -23.36 -7.00
N ALA A 109 6.04 -22.83 -7.69
CA ALA A 109 7.10 -23.64 -8.31
C ALA A 109 7.94 -24.40 -7.25
N GLN A 110 8.00 -23.92 -6.01
CA GLN A 110 8.65 -24.59 -4.88
C GLN A 110 7.72 -25.55 -4.11
N GLY A 111 6.48 -25.74 -4.58
CA GLY A 111 5.48 -26.58 -3.91
C GLY A 111 4.92 -25.97 -2.61
N ILE A 112 5.09 -24.64 -2.41
CA ILE A 112 4.62 -23.93 -1.22
C ILE A 112 3.21 -23.40 -1.49
N ALA A 113 2.24 -23.72 -0.62
CA ALA A 113 0.90 -23.17 -0.71
C ALA A 113 0.91 -21.67 -0.38
N CYS A 114 0.20 -20.86 -1.17
CA CYS A 114 0.09 -19.42 -0.93
C CYS A 114 -1.35 -19.04 -0.60
N LEU A 115 -1.56 -18.41 0.56
CA LEU A 115 -2.81 -17.79 0.96
C LEU A 115 -2.73 -16.30 0.65
N LEU A 116 -3.66 -15.80 -0.15
CA LEU A 116 -3.72 -14.41 -0.56
C LEU A 116 -4.79 -13.67 0.24
N TYR A 117 -4.40 -12.59 0.88
CA TYR A 117 -5.29 -11.64 1.56
C TYR A 117 -5.15 -10.28 0.88
N THR A 118 -6.27 -9.66 0.58
CA THR A 118 -6.33 -8.29 0.02
C THR A 118 -6.92 -7.36 1.06
N SER A 119 -6.37 -6.15 1.15
CA SER A 119 -6.90 -5.09 1.99
C SER A 119 -6.89 -3.79 1.19
N ASP A 120 -7.99 -3.07 1.28
CA ASP A 120 -8.15 -1.75 0.70
C ASP A 120 -7.72 -0.71 1.74
N ALA A 121 -6.76 0.12 1.41
CA ALA A 121 -6.18 1.11 2.33
C ALA A 121 -7.03 2.38 2.46
N ALA A 122 -8.21 2.44 1.83
CA ALA A 122 -9.00 3.67 1.71
C ALA A 122 -10.13 3.82 2.74
N ASP A 123 -10.45 2.78 3.52
CA ASP A 123 -11.58 2.78 4.46
C ASP A 123 -11.20 3.01 5.93
N GLU A 124 -9.95 3.47 6.21
CA GLU A 124 -9.52 3.87 7.55
C GLU A 124 -9.22 5.36 7.67
#